data_c63bb8182d5c7c4f5f9b333b361d68b0
#
_entry.id   c63bb8182d5c7c4f5f9b333b361d68b0
#
_cell.length_a   1.000
_cell.length_b   1.000
_cell.length_c   1.000
_cell.angle_alpha   90.00
_cell.angle_beta   90.00
_cell.angle_gamma   90.00
#
_symmetry.space_group_name_H-M   'P 1'
#
loop_
_entity.id
_entity.type
_entity.pdbx_description
1 polymer ?
#
loop_
_entity_poly.entity_id
_entity_poly.type
_entity_poly.pdbx_seq_one_letter_code
_entity_poly.pdbx_strand_id
1 'polypeptide(L)'
;MAERPPRRPRAHHALVGWLLVFTAGAFAFGFALVPLYTVLCKVWNAGARWYGSQATNVIERPVSHRTLTVEFLANVPNSGQWQFRAQSPTVSVHPGQLYEAHFWAKNLSPTPVVAQAVPSIAPSMATPYFHKTECFCFRPQPFAASEGRELIVRFIVDPDVPRDVDRITLAYSFFDSPKLAAR
;
A
#
# COMPACT_ATOMS: atom_id res chain seq x y z
N MET A 1 -66.37 -24.08 41.95
CA MET A 1 -65.70 -22.99 41.22
C MET A 1 -64.26 -22.93 41.81
N ALA A 2 -63.28 -23.39 41.08
CA ALA A 2 -61.86 -23.39 41.53
C ALA A 2 -61.17 -22.18 40.90
N GLU A 3 -60.76 -21.25 41.74
CA GLU A 3 -60.02 -20.04 41.40
C GLU A 3 -58.58 -20.39 41.03
N ARG A 4 -58.13 -20.06 39.82
CA ARG A 4 -56.76 -20.24 39.38
C ARG A 4 -55.86 -19.17 40.01
N PRO A 5 -54.71 -19.54 40.61
CA PRO A 5 -53.82 -18.57 41.20
C PRO A 5 -53.16 -17.68 40.13
N PRO A 6 -52.89 -16.40 40.39
CA PRO A 6 -52.30 -15.47 39.43
C PRO A 6 -50.85 -15.88 39.10
N ARG A 7 -50.54 -16.00 37.82
CA ARG A 7 -49.19 -16.27 37.29
C ARG A 7 -48.26 -15.09 37.61
N ARG A 8 -47.21 -15.34 38.37
CA ARG A 8 -46.22 -14.35 38.80
C ARG A 8 -45.38 -13.88 37.62
N PRO A 9 -45.26 -12.53 37.36
CA PRO A 9 -44.50 -11.97 36.21
C PRO A 9 -42.97 -11.95 36.38
N ARG A 10 -42.41 -12.70 37.34
CA ARG A 10 -40.98 -12.64 37.68
C ARG A 10 -40.03 -13.32 36.68
N ALA A 11 -40.51 -14.21 35.82
CA ALA A 11 -39.68 -14.92 34.84
C ALA A 11 -39.26 -14.02 33.63
N HIS A 12 -40.11 -13.07 33.27
CA HIS A 12 -39.82 -12.21 32.12
C HIS A 12 -38.73 -11.16 32.40
N HIS A 13 -38.64 -10.62 33.61
CA HIS A 13 -37.62 -9.62 33.94
C HIS A 13 -36.22 -10.23 33.98
N ALA A 14 -36.08 -11.46 34.44
CA ALA A 14 -34.79 -12.18 34.41
C ALA A 14 -34.33 -12.49 32.99
N LEU A 15 -35.27 -12.88 32.10
CA LEU A 15 -35.03 -13.18 30.69
C LEU A 15 -34.65 -11.93 29.92
N VAL A 16 -35.36 -10.82 30.14
CA VAL A 16 -35.03 -9.50 29.55
C VAL A 16 -33.66 -9.00 30.05
N GLY A 17 -33.38 -9.11 31.33
CA GLY A 17 -32.09 -8.74 31.89
C GLY A 17 -30.94 -9.55 31.28
N TRP A 18 -31.13 -10.85 31.09
CA TRP A 18 -30.11 -11.71 30.46
C TRP A 18 -29.88 -11.36 28.99
N LEU A 19 -30.95 -11.06 28.22
CA LEU A 19 -30.87 -10.59 26.83
C LEU A 19 -30.12 -9.25 26.72
N LEU A 20 -30.40 -8.30 27.61
CA LEU A 20 -29.70 -7.01 27.64
C LEU A 20 -28.22 -7.18 27.93
N VAL A 21 -27.84 -8.03 28.89
CA VAL A 21 -26.43 -8.31 29.20
C VAL A 21 -25.74 -8.98 28.01
N PHE A 22 -26.41 -9.94 27.35
CA PHE A 22 -25.85 -10.58 26.17
C PHE A 22 -25.66 -9.61 24.99
N THR A 23 -26.64 -8.73 24.76
CA THR A 23 -26.56 -7.71 23.70
C THR A 23 -25.44 -6.70 24.00
N ALA A 24 -25.34 -6.23 25.25
CA ALA A 24 -24.28 -5.32 25.66
C ALA A 24 -22.89 -5.99 25.54
N GLY A 25 -22.78 -7.28 25.92
CA GLY A 25 -21.57 -8.07 25.78
C GLY A 25 -21.14 -8.25 24.33
N ALA A 26 -22.08 -8.55 23.42
CA ALA A 26 -21.82 -8.67 21.98
C ALA A 26 -21.35 -7.34 21.37
N PHE A 27 -21.94 -6.23 21.80
CA PHE A 27 -21.54 -4.88 21.38
C PHE A 27 -20.12 -4.55 21.87
N ALA A 28 -19.84 -4.76 23.15
CA ALA A 28 -18.52 -4.54 23.75
C ALA A 28 -17.43 -5.42 23.08
N PHE A 29 -17.77 -6.66 22.73
CA PHE A 29 -16.87 -7.56 22.01
C PHE A 29 -16.56 -7.02 20.60
N GLY A 30 -17.56 -6.52 19.87
CA GLY A 30 -17.36 -5.90 18.54
C GLY A 30 -16.41 -4.70 18.60
N PHE A 31 -16.56 -3.84 19.61
CA PHE A 31 -15.64 -2.70 19.82
C PHE A 31 -14.24 -3.15 20.25
N ALA A 32 -14.12 -4.21 21.03
CA ALA A 32 -12.83 -4.75 21.47
C ALA A 32 -12.05 -5.41 20.32
N LEU A 33 -12.73 -5.93 19.28
CA LEU A 33 -12.08 -6.55 18.12
C LEU A 33 -11.23 -5.55 17.31
N VAL A 34 -11.64 -4.27 17.22
CA VAL A 34 -10.90 -3.26 16.46
C VAL A 34 -9.50 -2.99 17.04
N PRO A 35 -9.34 -2.64 18.34
CA PRO A 35 -8.01 -2.47 18.92
C PRO A 35 -7.23 -3.79 18.99
N LEU A 36 -7.91 -4.93 19.24
CA LEU A 36 -7.27 -6.23 19.24
C LEU A 36 -6.67 -6.57 17.87
N TYR A 37 -7.41 -6.32 16.78
CA TYR A 37 -6.92 -6.51 15.42
C TYR A 37 -5.70 -5.62 15.13
N THR A 38 -5.73 -4.35 15.53
CA THR A 38 -4.59 -3.43 15.33
C THR A 38 -3.35 -3.85 16.12
N VAL A 39 -3.53 -4.34 17.35
CA VAL A 39 -2.42 -4.86 18.17
C VAL A 39 -1.90 -6.16 17.56
N LEU A 40 -2.78 -7.09 17.18
CA LEU A 40 -2.40 -8.35 16.56
C LEU A 40 -1.63 -8.12 15.24
N CYS A 41 -2.11 -7.21 14.39
CA CYS A 41 -1.41 -6.81 13.18
C CYS A 41 -0.05 -6.16 13.46
N LYS A 42 0.09 -5.38 14.52
CA LYS A 42 1.38 -4.78 14.92
C LYS A 42 2.37 -5.83 15.44
N VAL A 43 1.90 -6.81 16.19
CA VAL A 43 2.75 -7.86 16.78
C VAL A 43 3.10 -8.93 15.75
N TRP A 44 2.12 -9.36 14.94
CA TRP A 44 2.34 -10.40 13.93
C TRP A 44 2.94 -9.86 12.63
N ASN A 45 2.65 -8.60 12.27
CA ASN A 45 3.18 -7.90 11.12
C ASN A 45 4.30 -6.91 11.49
N ALA A 46 5.15 -7.22 12.43
CA ALA A 46 6.37 -6.43 12.65
C ALA A 46 7.26 -6.31 11.38
N GLY A 47 6.96 -7.11 10.34
CA GLY A 47 7.59 -7.03 9.02
C GLY A 47 6.73 -6.43 7.89
N ALA A 48 5.43 -6.20 8.08
CA ALA A 48 4.56 -5.67 7.03
C ALA A 48 4.14 -4.23 7.32
N ARG A 49 5.06 -3.30 7.17
CA ARG A 49 4.72 -1.89 6.96
C ARG A 49 4.19 -1.74 5.54
N TRP A 50 2.96 -2.21 5.34
CA TRP A 50 2.23 -2.07 4.10
C TRP A 50 1.75 -0.64 3.93
N TYR A 51 2.00 -0.08 2.75
CA TYR A 51 1.53 1.19 2.21
C TYR A 51 2.15 2.46 2.80
N GLY A 52 3.02 3.05 2.03
CA GLY A 52 3.26 4.47 2.00
C GLY A 52 4.09 5.03 3.14
N SER A 53 5.20 4.40 3.50
CA SER A 53 6.25 5.18 4.13
C SER A 53 6.79 6.17 3.08
N GLN A 54 6.09 7.33 2.98
CA GLN A 54 6.81 8.54 2.60
C GLN A 54 7.95 8.63 3.59
N ALA A 55 9.16 8.47 3.08
CA ALA A 55 10.35 8.60 3.90
C ALA A 55 10.49 10.06 4.31
N THR A 56 9.83 10.41 5.41
CA THR A 56 9.83 11.77 5.95
C THR A 56 11.18 12.16 6.52
N ASN A 57 12.11 11.21 6.74
CA ASN A 57 13.45 11.44 7.26
C ASN A 57 14.42 10.31 6.89
N VAL A 58 14.61 10.07 5.58
CA VAL A 58 15.72 9.20 5.18
C VAL A 58 17.00 10.04 5.22
N ILE A 59 17.70 9.94 6.34
CA ILE A 59 19.07 10.45 6.44
C ILE A 59 19.94 9.50 5.62
N GLU A 60 20.68 10.01 4.63
CA GLU A 60 21.72 9.26 3.95
C GLU A 60 22.68 8.71 5.01
N ARG A 61 22.68 7.39 5.19
CA ARG A 61 23.60 6.71 6.08
C ARG A 61 24.88 6.39 5.31
N PRO A 62 26.00 6.14 6.00
CA PRO A 62 27.22 5.71 5.33
C PRO A 62 26.96 4.57 4.35
N VAL A 63 27.47 4.72 3.14
CA VAL A 63 27.28 3.77 2.04
C VAL A 63 27.85 2.40 2.45
N SER A 64 27.04 1.37 2.35
CA SER A 64 27.51 -0.02 2.50
C SER A 64 28.39 -0.42 1.33
N HIS A 65 29.46 -1.20 1.60
CA HIS A 65 30.29 -1.79 0.52
C HIS A 65 29.55 -2.87 -0.28
N ARG A 66 28.36 -3.25 0.17
CA ARG A 66 27.51 -4.24 -0.50
C ARG A 66 26.81 -3.60 -1.71
N THR A 67 26.75 -4.35 -2.80
CA THR A 67 26.00 -3.99 -4.00
C THR A 67 24.76 -4.84 -4.11
N LEU A 68 23.62 -4.21 -4.44
CA LEU A 68 22.33 -4.84 -4.75
C LEU A 68 21.93 -4.50 -6.17
N THR A 69 21.14 -5.37 -6.79
CA THR A 69 20.51 -5.08 -8.08
C THR A 69 19.06 -4.64 -7.87
N VAL A 70 18.70 -3.45 -8.32
CA VAL A 70 17.30 -3.01 -8.40
C VAL A 70 16.84 -3.17 -9.84
N GLU A 71 15.76 -3.92 -10.01
CA GLU A 71 15.10 -4.18 -11.29
C GLU A 71 13.81 -3.37 -11.39
N PHE A 72 13.58 -2.74 -12.54
CA PHE A 72 12.40 -1.92 -12.79
C PHE A 72 11.50 -2.59 -13.83
N LEU A 73 10.27 -2.90 -13.42
CA LEU A 73 9.24 -3.43 -14.29
C LEU A 73 8.16 -2.39 -14.54
N ALA A 74 7.83 -2.18 -15.80
CA ALA A 74 6.76 -1.30 -16.25
C ALA A 74 5.64 -2.15 -16.84
N ASN A 75 4.48 -2.19 -16.19
CA ASN A 75 3.32 -2.97 -16.60
C ASN A 75 2.14 -2.05 -16.95
N VAL A 76 1.49 -2.33 -18.08
CA VAL A 76 0.26 -1.66 -18.53
C VAL A 76 -0.85 -2.71 -18.62
N PRO A 77 -1.68 -2.90 -17.59
CA PRO A 77 -2.70 -3.94 -17.54
C PRO A 77 -3.73 -3.86 -18.67
N ASN A 78 -4.08 -2.64 -19.07
CA ASN A 78 -5.02 -2.36 -20.19
C ASN A 78 -4.22 -1.91 -21.41
N SER A 79 -3.63 -2.87 -22.12
CA SER A 79 -2.79 -2.63 -23.29
C SER A 79 -3.56 -1.90 -24.40
N GLY A 80 -3.02 -0.77 -24.86
CA GLY A 80 -3.49 -0.07 -26.06
C GLY A 80 -3.50 1.44 -25.96
N GLN A 81 -3.62 2.02 -24.78
CA GLN A 81 -3.67 3.48 -24.62
C GLN A 81 -2.38 4.09 -24.05
N TRP A 82 -1.47 3.28 -23.54
CA TRP A 82 -0.23 3.75 -22.92
C TRP A 82 1.01 3.05 -23.48
N GLN A 83 2.03 3.83 -23.70
CA GLN A 83 3.40 3.34 -23.79
C GLN A 83 4.09 3.70 -22.47
N PHE A 84 4.42 2.69 -21.67
CA PHE A 84 5.09 2.88 -20.38
C PHE A 84 6.29 1.93 -20.27
N ARG A 85 7.47 2.48 -19.99
CA ARG A 85 8.70 1.70 -19.89
C ARG A 85 9.70 2.33 -18.97
N ALA A 86 10.51 1.53 -18.29
CA ALA A 86 11.72 2.00 -17.62
C ALA A 86 12.80 2.31 -18.66
N GLN A 87 13.57 3.38 -18.48
CA GLN A 87 14.69 3.70 -19.35
C GLN A 87 15.86 2.73 -19.13
N SER A 88 16.11 2.39 -17.86
CA SER A 88 17.07 1.36 -17.47
C SER A 88 16.33 0.23 -16.76
N PRO A 89 16.35 -1.01 -17.29
CA PRO A 89 15.65 -2.12 -16.65
C PRO A 89 16.25 -2.55 -15.32
N THR A 90 17.56 -2.31 -15.12
CA THR A 90 18.27 -2.68 -13.92
C THR A 90 19.30 -1.61 -13.54
N VAL A 91 19.51 -1.41 -12.24
CA VAL A 91 20.52 -0.52 -11.68
C VAL A 91 21.21 -1.23 -10.52
N SER A 92 22.55 -1.19 -10.50
CA SER A 92 23.33 -1.63 -9.34
C SER A 92 23.39 -0.51 -8.32
N VAL A 93 23.00 -0.77 -7.08
CA VAL A 93 22.90 0.22 -6.02
C VAL A 93 23.69 -0.19 -4.80
N HIS A 94 24.23 0.80 -4.10
CA HIS A 94 24.82 0.63 -2.77
C HIS A 94 23.79 1.07 -1.73
N PRO A 95 23.43 0.24 -0.74
CA PRO A 95 22.54 0.63 0.33
C PRO A 95 23.01 1.90 1.05
N GLY A 96 22.09 2.80 1.37
CA GLY A 96 22.35 4.07 1.99
C GLY A 96 22.60 5.24 1.04
N GLN A 97 22.68 5.00 -0.27
CA GLN A 97 22.86 6.02 -1.30
C GLN A 97 21.55 6.32 -2.03
N LEU A 98 21.36 7.59 -2.40
CA LEU A 98 20.22 8.04 -3.21
C LEU A 98 20.45 7.71 -4.68
N TYR A 99 19.43 7.14 -5.32
CA TYR A 99 19.39 6.83 -6.74
C TYR A 99 18.15 7.40 -7.40
N GLU A 100 18.26 7.64 -8.71
CA GLU A 100 17.15 8.05 -9.57
C GLU A 100 16.88 6.96 -10.61
N ALA A 101 15.60 6.67 -10.82
CA ALA A 101 15.13 5.82 -11.90
C ALA A 101 14.17 6.61 -12.79
N HIS A 102 14.34 6.48 -14.10
CA HIS A 102 13.63 7.22 -15.11
C HIS A 102 12.69 6.29 -15.88
N PHE A 103 11.43 6.71 -16.00
CA PHE A 103 10.40 6.03 -16.74
C PHE A 103 9.87 6.94 -17.84
N TRP A 104 9.62 6.38 -18.99
CA TRP A 104 8.94 7.06 -20.09
C TRP A 104 7.48 6.64 -20.12
N ALA A 105 6.58 7.61 -20.08
CA ALA A 105 5.15 7.39 -20.24
C ALA A 105 4.61 8.23 -21.39
N LYS A 106 3.77 7.62 -22.27
CA LYS A 106 3.09 8.32 -23.36
C LYS A 106 1.65 7.87 -23.45
N ASN A 107 0.74 8.85 -23.50
CA ASN A 107 -0.66 8.65 -23.85
C ASN A 107 -0.77 8.40 -25.36
N LEU A 108 -1.27 7.24 -25.77
CA LEU A 108 -1.50 6.92 -27.19
C LEU A 108 -2.92 7.27 -27.64
N SER A 109 -3.80 7.68 -26.70
CA SER A 109 -5.16 8.11 -26.99
C SER A 109 -5.19 9.49 -27.65
N PRO A 110 -6.15 9.74 -28.57
CA PRO A 110 -6.41 11.07 -29.11
C PRO A 110 -7.11 12.02 -28.12
N THR A 111 -7.43 11.55 -26.92
CA THR A 111 -8.10 12.33 -25.86
C THR A 111 -7.21 12.49 -24.64
N PRO A 112 -7.37 13.58 -23.86
CA PRO A 112 -6.68 13.70 -22.57
C PRO A 112 -7.14 12.61 -21.60
N VAL A 113 -6.20 12.03 -20.84
CA VAL A 113 -6.46 10.98 -19.85
C VAL A 113 -5.67 11.26 -18.58
N VAL A 114 -6.24 10.92 -17.42
CA VAL A 114 -5.53 10.92 -16.14
C VAL A 114 -5.03 9.53 -15.85
N ALA A 115 -3.73 9.38 -15.68
CA ALA A 115 -3.08 8.13 -15.34
C ALA A 115 -2.78 8.03 -13.84
N GLN A 116 -2.76 6.80 -13.34
CA GLN A 116 -2.32 6.44 -12.01
C GLN A 116 -1.29 5.32 -12.09
N ALA A 117 -0.20 5.48 -11.35
CA ALA A 117 0.81 4.44 -11.19
C ALA A 117 0.69 3.80 -9.80
N VAL A 118 0.68 2.48 -9.73
CA VAL A 118 0.70 1.71 -8.49
C VAL A 118 1.99 0.92 -8.40
N PRO A 119 2.85 1.21 -7.40
CA PRO A 119 4.10 0.49 -7.19
C PRO A 119 3.86 -0.83 -6.45
N SER A 120 4.70 -1.81 -6.75
CA SER A 120 4.82 -3.08 -6.04
C SER A 120 6.30 -3.43 -5.89
N ILE A 121 6.70 -3.97 -4.74
CA ILE A 121 8.08 -4.30 -4.41
C ILE A 121 8.17 -5.80 -4.11
N ALA A 122 9.16 -6.45 -4.71
CA ALA A 122 9.49 -7.85 -4.46
C ALA A 122 11.01 -8.00 -4.20
N PRO A 123 11.41 -8.91 -3.29
CA PRO A 123 10.58 -9.70 -2.39
C PRO A 123 9.92 -8.82 -1.31
N SER A 124 8.81 -9.27 -0.73
CA SER A 124 8.04 -8.50 0.26
C SER A 124 8.85 -8.11 1.50
N MET A 125 9.82 -8.93 1.89
CA MET A 125 10.75 -8.66 2.99
C MET A 125 11.66 -7.45 2.74
N ALA A 126 11.89 -7.04 1.50
CA ALA A 126 12.67 -5.86 1.15
C ALA A 126 11.85 -4.56 1.24
N THR A 127 10.51 -4.64 1.26
CA THR A 127 9.62 -3.48 1.25
C THR A 127 9.90 -2.47 2.38
N PRO A 128 10.16 -2.88 3.65
CA PRO A 128 10.47 -1.94 4.73
C PRO A 128 11.78 -1.18 4.55
N TYR A 129 12.68 -1.70 3.72
CA TYR A 129 14.02 -1.18 3.48
C TYR A 129 14.15 -0.40 2.18
N PHE A 130 13.07 -0.33 1.38
CA PHE A 130 13.06 0.40 0.12
C PHE A 130 12.26 1.70 0.28
N HIS A 131 12.96 2.81 0.43
CA HIS A 131 12.37 4.12 0.67
C HIS A 131 12.33 4.96 -0.61
N LYS A 132 11.11 5.32 -1.03
CA LYS A 132 10.89 6.26 -2.13
C LYS A 132 10.78 7.67 -1.55
N THR A 133 11.73 8.52 -1.85
CA THR A 133 11.74 9.92 -1.39
C THR A 133 10.90 10.80 -2.31
N GLU A 134 10.91 10.50 -3.61
CA GLU A 134 10.10 11.18 -4.61
C GLU A 134 9.54 10.16 -5.59
N CYS A 135 8.25 10.25 -5.91
CA CYS A 135 7.61 9.32 -6.83
C CYS A 135 6.41 9.99 -7.52
N PHE A 136 6.34 9.86 -8.83
CA PHE A 136 5.17 10.23 -9.63
C PHE A 136 3.92 9.42 -9.26
N CYS A 137 4.05 8.30 -8.57
CA CYS A 137 2.96 7.44 -8.11
C CYS A 137 2.10 8.05 -6.99
N PHE A 138 2.59 9.12 -6.32
CA PHE A 138 1.85 9.75 -5.22
C PHE A 138 0.67 10.62 -5.67
N ARG A 139 0.67 11.04 -6.93
CA ARG A 139 -0.38 11.90 -7.48
C ARG A 139 -0.87 11.37 -8.83
N PRO A 140 -2.15 11.55 -9.14
CA PRO A 140 -2.65 11.33 -10.50
C PRO A 140 -1.88 12.18 -11.50
N GLN A 141 -1.58 11.59 -12.66
CA GLN A 141 -0.80 12.22 -13.71
C GLN A 141 -1.71 12.57 -14.90
N PRO A 142 -2.10 13.86 -15.09
CA PRO A 142 -2.84 14.26 -16.28
C PRO A 142 -1.90 14.26 -17.49
N PHE A 143 -2.35 13.66 -18.59
CA PHE A 143 -1.69 13.68 -19.89
C PHE A 143 -2.64 14.24 -20.94
N ALA A 144 -2.16 15.15 -21.77
CA ALA A 144 -2.87 15.60 -22.95
C ALA A 144 -2.92 14.46 -24.01
N ALA A 145 -3.72 14.67 -25.05
CA ALA A 145 -3.76 13.75 -26.17
C ALA A 145 -2.38 13.59 -26.80
N SER A 146 -1.94 12.34 -26.99
CA SER A 146 -0.64 11.98 -27.57
C SER A 146 0.59 12.49 -26.82
N GLU A 147 0.43 13.04 -25.60
CA GLU A 147 1.53 13.55 -24.78
C GLU A 147 2.43 12.41 -24.29
N GLY A 148 3.74 12.65 -24.38
CA GLY A 148 4.76 11.79 -23.79
C GLY A 148 5.67 12.58 -22.90
N ARG A 149 6.02 12.04 -21.71
CA ARG A 149 6.96 12.68 -20.79
C ARG A 149 7.71 11.69 -19.93
N GLU A 150 8.78 12.18 -19.36
CA GLU A 150 9.60 11.45 -18.41
C GLU A 150 9.00 11.57 -16.99
N LEU A 151 9.05 10.46 -16.26
CA LEU A 151 8.61 10.34 -14.89
C LEU A 151 9.77 9.85 -14.05
N ILE A 152 10.10 10.54 -12.95
CA ILE A 152 11.26 10.27 -12.14
C ILE A 152 10.85 9.65 -10.81
N VAL A 153 11.62 8.68 -10.35
CA VAL A 153 11.53 8.07 -9.02
C VAL A 153 12.86 8.20 -8.33
N ARG A 154 12.88 8.80 -7.14
CA ARG A 154 14.04 8.84 -6.26
C ARG A 154 13.86 7.87 -5.12
N PHE A 155 14.88 7.06 -4.87
CA PHE A 155 14.80 6.02 -3.84
C PHE A 155 16.14 5.79 -3.16
N ILE A 156 16.06 5.26 -1.94
CA ILE A 156 17.19 4.79 -1.15
C ILE A 156 16.85 3.38 -0.68
N VAL A 157 17.83 2.47 -0.78
CA VAL A 157 17.76 1.17 -0.13
C VAL A 157 18.46 1.28 1.23
N ASP A 158 17.78 0.89 2.31
CA ASP A 158 18.35 0.97 3.66
C ASP A 158 19.55 0.01 3.80
N PRO A 159 20.65 0.43 4.45
CA PRO A 159 21.78 -0.45 4.75
C PRO A 159 21.42 -1.70 5.57
N ASP A 160 20.35 -1.62 6.36
CA ASP A 160 19.87 -2.72 7.21
C ASP A 160 19.06 -3.78 6.42
N VAL A 161 18.98 -3.67 5.06
CA VAL A 161 18.33 -4.68 4.22
C VAL A 161 18.91 -6.08 4.46
N PRO A 162 18.09 -7.13 4.60
CA PRO A 162 18.55 -8.50 4.89
C PRO A 162 19.65 -8.96 3.92
N ARG A 163 20.61 -9.73 4.43
CA ARG A 163 21.80 -10.14 3.66
C ARG A 163 21.51 -11.11 2.52
N ASP A 164 20.40 -11.80 2.60
CA ASP A 164 19.88 -12.75 1.60
C ASP A 164 19.11 -12.06 0.45
N VAL A 165 18.91 -10.73 0.54
CA VAL A 165 18.27 -9.94 -0.52
C VAL A 165 19.34 -9.33 -1.42
N ASP A 166 19.65 -9.97 -2.52
CA ASP A 166 20.61 -9.46 -3.54
C ASP A 166 19.94 -8.72 -4.68
N ARG A 167 18.60 -8.92 -4.82
CA ARG A 167 17.78 -8.29 -5.87
C ARG A 167 16.49 -7.77 -5.29
N ILE A 168 16.12 -6.55 -5.72
CA ILE A 168 14.83 -5.93 -5.41
C ILE A 168 14.19 -5.56 -6.74
N THR A 169 12.94 -5.97 -6.94
CA THR A 169 12.15 -5.59 -8.12
C THR A 169 11.14 -4.54 -7.72
N LEU A 170 11.21 -3.37 -8.36
CA LEU A 170 10.20 -2.32 -8.29
C LEU A 170 9.35 -2.36 -9.55
N ALA A 171 8.14 -2.89 -9.43
CA ALA A 171 7.19 -2.95 -10.52
C ALA A 171 6.16 -1.81 -10.41
N TYR A 172 5.87 -1.15 -11.51
CA TYR A 172 4.79 -0.18 -11.62
C TYR A 172 3.70 -0.72 -12.53
N SER A 173 2.47 -0.73 -12.04
CA SER A 173 1.27 -0.90 -12.86
C SER A 173 0.70 0.49 -13.19
N PHE A 174 0.62 0.82 -14.49
CA PHE A 174 0.20 2.12 -15.00
C PHE A 174 -1.13 1.97 -15.73
N PHE A 175 -2.16 2.71 -15.30
CA PHE A 175 -3.52 2.56 -15.81
C PHE A 175 -4.31 3.87 -15.78
N ASP A 176 -5.42 3.90 -16.50
CA ASP A 176 -6.34 5.03 -16.51
C ASP A 176 -7.07 5.18 -15.18
N SER A 177 -7.22 6.41 -14.72
CA SER A 177 -7.99 6.74 -13.53
C SER A 177 -9.18 7.67 -13.87
N PRO A 178 -10.24 7.16 -14.48
CA PRO A 178 -11.37 7.98 -14.93
C PRO A 178 -12.09 8.69 -13.79
N LYS A 179 -12.05 8.14 -12.57
CA LYS A 179 -12.66 8.76 -11.37
C LYS A 179 -11.98 10.06 -10.93
N LEU A 180 -10.76 10.33 -11.37
CA LEU A 180 -9.99 11.53 -11.01
C LEU A 180 -10.01 12.59 -12.10
N ALA A 181 -10.42 12.25 -13.32
CA ALA A 181 -10.61 13.18 -14.42
C ALA A 181 -11.90 14.02 -14.28
N ALA A 182 -12.84 13.62 -13.41
CA ALA A 182 -14.16 14.22 -13.23
C ALA A 182 -14.25 15.21 -12.04
N ARG A 183 -13.11 15.65 -11.48
CA ARG A 183 -13.07 16.64 -10.39
C ARG A 183 -12.37 17.91 -10.80
#